data_66437bbb23f062ab9c339c91300dd5e8
#
_entry.id   66437bbb23f062ab9c339c91300dd5e8
#
_cell.length_a   1.000
_cell.length_b   1.000
_cell.length_c   1.000
_cell.angle_alpha   90.00
_cell.angle_beta   90.00
_cell.angle_gamma   90.00
#
_symmetry.space_group_name_H-M   'P 1'
#
loop_
_entity.id
_entity.type
_entity.pdbx_description
1 polymer ?
#
loop_
_entity_poly.entity_id
_entity_poly.type
_entity_poly.pdbx_seq_one_letter_code
_entity_poly.pdbx_strand_id
1 'polypeptide(L)'
;RDAQESRGLGDVYKRQVDPIVAGAEFVTALQTVVSREVNPLEPAVLSITQFQGGTTSNVIPGEAHLAGTARTFSKELRDAYPGILERVAQGVSTATRAKLRTVYHFGPPPMINDKACVDTGRKACAKVFAPDKLVDWELQMGGEDFAKYSNPKCLLLLGGGFADEDRRYPQHSPYFDIDEKALGLGVEYFVQYVLEWEKELKK
;
A
#
# COMPACT_ATOMS: atom_id res chain seq x y z
N ARG A 1 2.15 -47.52 24.94
CA ARG A 1 1.70 -46.15 25.36
C ARG A 1 0.90 -45.57 24.21
N ASP A 2 -0.15 -45.46 24.11
CA ASP A 2 -1.31 -46.15 24.25
C ASP A 2 -2.47 -45.36 23.73
N ALA A 3 -3.26 -46.01 22.90
CA ALA A 3 -4.42 -45.45 22.27
C ALA A 3 -5.37 -44.72 23.27
N GLN A 4 -5.19 -44.92 24.55
CA GLN A 4 -6.03 -44.33 25.60
C GLN A 4 -5.50 -42.93 26.02
N GLU A 5 -4.17 -42.71 26.02
CA GLU A 5 -3.58 -41.38 26.20
C GLU A 5 -3.81 -40.48 24.97
N SER A 6 -3.78 -41.07 23.76
CA SER A 6 -4.11 -40.32 22.53
C SER A 6 -5.61 -39.95 22.45
N ARG A 7 -6.52 -40.75 23.03
CA ARG A 7 -7.93 -40.40 23.12
C ARG A 7 -8.21 -39.23 24.07
N GLY A 8 -7.50 -39.16 25.19
CA GLY A 8 -7.56 -38.05 26.13
C GLY A 8 -7.04 -36.76 25.52
N LEU A 9 -5.91 -36.82 24.81
CA LEU A 9 -5.34 -35.66 24.09
C LEU A 9 -6.24 -35.18 22.95
N GLY A 10 -6.85 -36.09 22.19
CA GLY A 10 -7.79 -35.71 21.09
C GLY A 10 -9.01 -34.95 21.59
N ASP A 11 -9.56 -35.29 22.78
CA ASP A 11 -10.68 -34.55 23.37
C ASP A 11 -10.26 -33.15 23.87
N VAL A 12 -9.05 -33.03 24.39
CA VAL A 12 -8.48 -31.72 24.80
C VAL A 12 -8.29 -30.81 23.60
N TYR A 13 -7.76 -31.28 22.49
CA TYR A 13 -7.58 -30.49 21.27
C TYR A 13 -8.91 -29.98 20.68
N LYS A 14 -9.94 -30.80 20.69
CA LYS A 14 -11.25 -30.39 20.16
C LYS A 14 -11.91 -29.22 20.91
N ARG A 15 -11.51 -28.96 22.14
CA ARG A 15 -12.02 -27.88 22.98
C ARG A 15 -11.15 -26.65 23.00
N GLN A 16 -9.94 -26.74 22.46
CA GLN A 16 -9.02 -25.60 22.39
C GLN A 16 -9.50 -24.56 21.38
N VAL A 17 -9.15 -23.32 21.63
CA VAL A 17 -9.25 -22.26 20.65
C VAL A 17 -8.02 -22.37 19.75
N ASP A 18 -8.24 -22.45 18.45
CA ASP A 18 -7.17 -22.59 17.46
C ASP A 18 -6.89 -21.23 16.78
N PRO A 19 -5.74 -20.61 17.08
CA PRO A 19 -5.37 -19.34 16.47
C PRO A 19 -5.13 -19.43 14.95
N ILE A 20 -4.76 -20.60 14.43
CA ILE A 20 -4.57 -20.78 12.98
C ILE A 20 -5.94 -20.72 12.28
N VAL A 21 -6.93 -21.42 12.81
CA VAL A 21 -8.30 -21.40 12.26
C VAL A 21 -8.87 -19.97 12.35
N ALA A 22 -8.75 -19.33 13.51
CA ALA A 22 -9.22 -17.97 13.71
C ALA A 22 -8.54 -16.97 12.75
N GLY A 23 -7.23 -17.12 12.55
CA GLY A 23 -6.46 -16.31 11.60
C GLY A 23 -6.91 -16.53 10.15
N ALA A 24 -7.16 -17.77 9.75
CA ALA A 24 -7.66 -18.10 8.41
C ALA A 24 -9.07 -17.53 8.16
N GLU A 25 -9.98 -17.63 9.13
CA GLU A 25 -11.29 -17.00 9.06
C GLU A 25 -11.19 -15.47 8.97
N PHE A 26 -10.28 -14.86 9.72
CA PHE A 26 -10.05 -13.42 9.65
C PHE A 26 -9.56 -12.99 8.26
N VAL A 27 -8.59 -13.70 7.66
CA VAL A 27 -8.13 -13.46 6.29
C VAL A 27 -9.29 -13.56 5.30
N THR A 28 -10.11 -14.59 5.42
CA THR A 28 -11.27 -14.81 4.53
C THR A 28 -12.31 -13.71 4.70
N ALA A 29 -12.66 -13.35 5.94
CA ALA A 29 -13.63 -12.31 6.23
C ALA A 29 -13.17 -10.93 5.70
N LEU A 30 -11.87 -10.62 5.78
CA LEU A 30 -11.31 -9.36 5.25
C LEU A 30 -11.49 -9.22 3.73
N GLN A 31 -11.58 -10.30 2.96
CA GLN A 31 -11.82 -10.21 1.52
C GLN A 31 -13.17 -9.57 1.19
N THR A 32 -14.13 -9.69 2.08
CA THR A 32 -15.46 -9.08 1.88
C THR A 32 -15.46 -7.57 2.03
N VAL A 33 -14.50 -7.01 2.73
CA VAL A 33 -14.37 -5.55 2.91
C VAL A 33 -14.24 -4.85 1.56
N VAL A 34 -13.26 -5.22 0.75
CA VAL A 34 -13.06 -4.60 -0.57
C VAL A 34 -14.19 -4.99 -1.53
N SER A 35 -14.61 -6.26 -1.52
CA SER A 35 -15.57 -6.75 -2.51
C SER A 35 -17.05 -6.39 -2.21
N ARG A 36 -17.39 -5.95 -0.98
CA ARG A 36 -18.79 -5.73 -0.56
C ARG A 36 -19.04 -4.40 0.16
N GLU A 37 -18.01 -3.71 0.66
CA GLU A 37 -18.19 -2.51 1.44
C GLU A 37 -17.56 -1.28 0.74
N VAL A 38 -16.53 -1.47 -0.10
CA VAL A 38 -15.92 -0.39 -0.87
C VAL A 38 -16.70 -0.14 -2.15
N ASN A 39 -16.87 1.13 -2.51
CA ASN A 39 -17.46 1.51 -3.79
C ASN A 39 -16.65 0.89 -4.95
N PRO A 40 -17.28 0.16 -5.88
CA PRO A 40 -16.57 -0.49 -7.01
C PRO A 40 -15.77 0.46 -7.90
N LEU A 41 -16.08 1.77 -7.87
CA LEU A 41 -15.36 2.80 -8.60
C LEU A 41 -14.18 3.39 -7.82
N GLU A 42 -14.00 3.00 -6.57
CA GLU A 42 -12.87 3.43 -5.74
C GLU A 42 -11.78 2.35 -5.71
N PRO A 43 -10.57 2.64 -6.21
CA PRO A 43 -9.45 1.71 -6.07
C PRO A 43 -9.09 1.51 -4.60
N ALA A 44 -9.13 0.27 -4.16
CA ALA A 44 -8.78 -0.11 -2.80
C ALA A 44 -8.07 -1.47 -2.77
N VAL A 45 -7.08 -1.58 -1.89
CA VAL A 45 -6.35 -2.82 -1.62
C VAL A 45 -6.38 -3.07 -0.12
N LEU A 46 -6.70 -4.29 0.26
CA LEU A 46 -6.55 -4.81 1.61
C LEU A 46 -6.01 -6.24 1.49
N SER A 47 -4.76 -6.44 1.85
CA SER A 47 -4.07 -7.72 1.67
C SER A 47 -3.37 -8.14 2.95
N ILE A 48 -3.56 -9.38 3.36
CA ILE A 48 -2.72 -10.03 4.37
C ILE A 48 -1.58 -10.71 3.62
N THR A 49 -0.36 -10.37 3.95
CA THR A 49 0.86 -10.79 3.25
C THR A 49 1.76 -11.66 4.13
N GLN A 50 1.47 -11.72 5.41
CA GLN A 50 2.16 -12.61 6.36
C GLN A 50 1.14 -13.32 7.25
N PHE A 51 1.37 -14.61 7.46
CA PHE A 51 0.62 -15.41 8.42
C PHE A 51 1.59 -16.39 9.05
N GLN A 52 1.84 -16.23 10.34
CA GLN A 52 2.79 -17.04 11.09
C GLN A 52 2.12 -17.62 12.33
N GLY A 53 2.29 -18.91 12.55
CA GLY A 53 1.77 -19.59 13.73
C GLY A 53 2.23 -21.04 13.79
N GLY A 54 2.51 -21.50 15.00
CA GLY A 54 2.96 -22.87 15.24
C GLY A 54 4.41 -23.13 14.87
N THR A 55 4.98 -24.17 15.50
CA THR A 55 6.37 -24.61 15.27
C THR A 55 6.44 -26.11 14.97
N THR A 56 5.36 -26.84 15.22
CA THR A 56 5.28 -28.27 15.00
C THR A 56 3.91 -28.66 14.44
N SER A 57 3.85 -29.77 13.69
CA SER A 57 2.64 -30.20 12.99
C SER A 57 1.54 -30.82 13.89
N ASN A 58 1.86 -31.15 15.14
CA ASN A 58 0.99 -31.90 16.05
C ASN A 58 0.61 -31.12 17.31
N VAL A 59 0.86 -29.80 17.35
CA VAL A 59 0.51 -28.95 18.50
C VAL A 59 -0.21 -27.69 17.99
N ILE A 60 -1.37 -27.39 18.55
CA ILE A 60 -2.06 -26.13 18.32
C ILE A 60 -1.24 -25.02 18.99
N PRO A 61 -0.85 -23.96 18.26
CA PRO A 61 -0.07 -22.87 18.82
C PRO A 61 -0.86 -22.03 19.82
N GLY A 62 -0.16 -21.34 20.72
CA GLY A 62 -0.76 -20.40 21.65
C GLY A 62 -1.25 -19.10 20.98
N GLU A 63 -0.63 -18.75 19.85
CA GLU A 63 -0.93 -17.52 19.10
C GLU A 63 -0.61 -17.66 17.61
N ALA A 64 -1.16 -16.76 16.81
CA ALA A 64 -0.81 -16.56 15.42
C ALA A 64 -0.68 -15.06 15.14
N HIS A 65 0.27 -14.70 14.28
CA HIS A 65 0.55 -13.33 13.87
C HIS A 65 0.25 -13.16 12.39
N LEU A 66 -0.52 -12.12 12.07
CA LEU A 66 -0.83 -11.73 10.71
C LEU A 66 -0.36 -10.30 10.47
N ALA A 67 0.20 -10.04 9.31
CA ALA A 67 0.50 -8.69 8.88
C ALA A 67 0.07 -8.48 7.43
N GLY A 68 -0.23 -7.23 7.09
CA GLY A 68 -0.74 -6.91 5.79
C GLY A 68 -0.64 -5.44 5.47
N THR A 69 -1.24 -5.05 4.35
CA THR A 69 -1.24 -3.67 3.86
C THR A 69 -2.64 -3.28 3.39
N ALA A 70 -3.00 -2.03 3.65
CA ALA A 70 -4.19 -1.38 3.13
C ALA A 70 -3.78 -0.16 2.30
N ARG A 71 -4.39 0.00 1.12
CA ARG A 71 -4.12 1.13 0.23
C ARG A 71 -5.42 1.63 -0.37
N THR A 72 -5.56 2.94 -0.49
CA THR A 72 -6.69 3.61 -1.13
C THR A 72 -6.31 5.05 -1.48
N PHE A 73 -7.01 5.64 -2.44
CA PHE A 73 -6.95 7.08 -2.72
C PHE A 73 -7.97 7.88 -1.91
N SER A 74 -9.00 7.23 -1.35
CA SER A 74 -10.01 7.88 -0.52
C SER A 74 -9.47 8.12 0.89
N LYS A 75 -9.54 9.38 1.34
CA LYS A 75 -9.21 9.73 2.72
C LYS A 75 -10.20 9.10 3.70
N GLU A 76 -11.47 9.09 3.34
CA GLU A 76 -12.58 8.56 4.13
C GLU A 76 -12.38 7.06 4.38
N LEU A 77 -12.09 6.29 3.34
CA LEU A 77 -11.83 4.87 3.46
C LEU A 77 -10.55 4.59 4.26
N ARG A 78 -9.48 5.40 4.01
CA ARG A 78 -8.23 5.28 4.76
C ARG A 78 -8.46 5.46 6.27
N ASP A 79 -9.24 6.46 6.65
CA ASP A 79 -9.53 6.77 8.04
C ASP A 79 -10.50 5.74 8.66
N ALA A 80 -11.31 5.05 7.86
CA ALA A 80 -12.24 4.01 8.29
C ALA A 80 -11.57 2.62 8.51
N TYR A 81 -10.44 2.33 7.86
CA TYR A 81 -9.80 1.01 7.94
C TYR A 81 -9.58 0.49 9.38
N PRO A 82 -9.10 1.28 10.36
CA PRO A 82 -8.94 0.77 11.73
C PRO A 82 -10.25 0.22 12.31
N GLY A 83 -11.36 0.95 12.15
CA GLY A 83 -12.65 0.53 12.64
C GLY A 83 -13.22 -0.69 11.89
N ILE A 84 -12.96 -0.79 10.58
CA ILE A 84 -13.34 -1.94 9.77
C ILE A 84 -12.59 -3.19 10.25
N LEU A 85 -11.27 -3.11 10.44
CA LEU A 85 -10.46 -4.21 10.93
C LEU A 85 -10.91 -4.69 12.31
N GLU A 86 -11.19 -3.76 13.22
CA GLU A 86 -11.66 -4.08 14.56
C GLU A 86 -13.02 -4.76 14.53
N ARG A 87 -13.98 -4.29 13.72
CA ARG A 87 -15.30 -4.90 13.54
C ARG A 87 -15.20 -6.34 13.01
N VAL A 88 -14.36 -6.56 11.99
CA VAL A 88 -14.15 -7.90 11.43
C VAL A 88 -13.49 -8.81 12.47
N ALA A 89 -12.47 -8.31 13.17
CA ALA A 89 -11.80 -9.06 14.25
C ALA A 89 -12.77 -9.45 15.37
N GLN A 90 -13.66 -8.55 15.77
CA GLN A 90 -14.69 -8.85 16.78
C GLN A 90 -15.69 -9.93 16.30
N GLY A 91 -16.07 -9.89 15.02
CA GLY A 91 -16.93 -10.92 14.42
C GLY A 91 -16.27 -12.31 14.47
N VAL A 92 -15.03 -12.40 14.04
CA VAL A 92 -14.25 -13.66 14.08
C VAL A 92 -13.96 -14.09 15.51
N SER A 93 -13.64 -13.17 16.42
CA SER A 93 -13.46 -13.46 17.86
C SER A 93 -14.71 -14.12 18.45
N THR A 94 -15.89 -13.59 18.11
CA THR A 94 -17.17 -14.14 18.59
C THR A 94 -17.42 -15.54 18.03
N ALA A 95 -17.17 -15.76 16.76
CA ALA A 95 -17.38 -17.04 16.09
C ALA A 95 -16.41 -18.14 16.58
N THR A 96 -15.13 -17.81 16.73
CA THR A 96 -14.05 -18.77 17.05
C THR A 96 -13.70 -18.85 18.52
N ARG A 97 -14.16 -17.91 19.34
CA ARG A 97 -13.76 -17.71 20.74
C ARG A 97 -12.28 -17.29 20.90
N ALA A 98 -11.56 -17.03 19.82
CA ALA A 98 -10.21 -16.50 19.85
C ALA A 98 -10.22 -15.02 20.25
N LYS A 99 -9.17 -14.55 20.89
CA LYS A 99 -8.97 -13.11 21.14
C LYS A 99 -8.15 -12.52 19.99
N LEU A 100 -8.78 -11.75 19.13
CA LEU A 100 -8.11 -11.01 18.08
C LEU A 100 -7.84 -9.57 18.56
N ARG A 101 -6.66 -9.10 18.25
CA ARG A 101 -6.25 -7.71 18.47
C ARG A 101 -5.71 -7.16 17.17
N THR A 102 -6.23 -6.03 16.75
CA THR A 102 -5.76 -5.31 15.58
C THR A 102 -4.89 -4.13 15.97
N VAL A 103 -3.86 -3.88 15.15
CA VAL A 103 -3.02 -2.68 15.24
C VAL A 103 -2.90 -2.12 13.84
N TYR A 104 -3.23 -0.85 13.65
CA TYR A 104 -3.16 -0.19 12.36
C TYR A 104 -2.15 0.97 12.42
N HIS A 105 -1.20 0.95 11.52
CA HIS A 105 -0.21 2.02 11.37
C HIS A 105 -0.51 2.80 10.10
N PHE A 106 -0.83 4.07 10.26
CA PHE A 106 -1.04 4.96 9.12
C PHE A 106 0.28 5.22 8.40
N GLY A 107 0.35 4.77 7.15
CA GLY A 107 1.39 5.18 6.21
C GLY A 107 1.20 6.61 5.69
N PRO A 108 1.95 7.04 4.66
CA PRO A 108 1.71 8.32 4.00
C PRO A 108 0.26 8.44 3.49
N PRO A 109 -0.32 9.65 3.48
CA PRO A 109 -1.59 9.88 2.81
C PRO A 109 -1.45 9.70 1.29
N PRO A 110 -2.56 9.66 0.53
CA PRO A 110 -2.49 9.71 -0.92
C PRO A 110 -1.75 10.95 -1.40
N MET A 111 -0.87 10.80 -2.39
CA MET A 111 -0.22 11.94 -3.05
C MET A 111 -1.21 12.55 -4.04
N ILE A 112 -1.63 13.78 -3.75
CA ILE A 112 -2.54 14.55 -4.60
C ILE A 112 -1.78 15.78 -5.09
N ASN A 113 -1.66 15.89 -6.41
CA ASN A 113 -1.02 17.03 -7.04
C ASN A 113 -1.95 18.25 -7.00
N ASP A 114 -1.43 19.38 -6.52
CA ASP A 114 -2.12 20.66 -6.58
C ASP A 114 -2.19 21.16 -8.03
N LYS A 115 -3.39 21.63 -8.44
CA LYS A 115 -3.62 22.05 -9.83
C LYS A 115 -2.72 23.20 -10.27
N ALA A 116 -2.51 24.22 -9.44
CA ALA A 116 -1.67 25.36 -9.80
C ALA A 116 -0.20 24.94 -9.96
N CYS A 117 0.27 24.04 -9.07
CA CYS A 117 1.60 23.46 -9.18
C CYS A 117 1.76 22.63 -10.46
N VAL A 118 0.75 21.84 -10.83
CA VAL A 118 0.74 21.06 -12.09
C VAL A 118 0.76 21.98 -13.29
N ASP A 119 -0.08 23.02 -13.33
CA ASP A 119 -0.15 23.97 -14.45
C ASP A 119 1.21 24.67 -14.66
N THR A 120 1.88 25.07 -13.58
CA THR A 120 3.22 25.65 -13.62
C THR A 120 4.25 24.61 -14.10
N GLY A 121 4.16 23.38 -13.59
CA GLY A 121 5.03 22.27 -13.98
C GLY A 121 4.90 21.94 -15.47
N ARG A 122 3.71 21.94 -16.03
CA ARG A 122 3.48 21.72 -17.47
C ARG A 122 4.11 22.82 -18.33
N LYS A 123 4.04 24.08 -17.90
CA LYS A 123 4.73 25.19 -18.58
C LYS A 123 6.25 25.05 -18.57
N ALA A 124 6.79 24.60 -17.44
CA ALA A 124 8.23 24.32 -17.33
C ALA A 124 8.63 23.12 -18.20
N CYS A 125 7.87 22.03 -18.16
CA CYS A 125 8.10 20.86 -19.03
C CYS A 125 8.13 21.22 -20.51
N ALA A 126 7.21 22.07 -20.98
CA ALA A 126 7.15 22.48 -22.40
C ALA A 126 8.39 23.24 -22.89
N LYS A 127 9.29 23.67 -21.99
CA LYS A 127 10.55 24.32 -22.33
C LYS A 127 11.74 23.38 -22.37
N VAL A 128 11.62 22.25 -21.69
CA VAL A 128 12.72 21.29 -21.52
C VAL A 128 12.49 20.05 -22.38
N PHE A 129 11.23 19.65 -22.52
CA PHE A 129 10.86 18.40 -23.20
C PHE A 129 10.02 18.68 -24.46
N ALA A 130 10.16 17.82 -25.46
CA ALA A 130 9.27 17.83 -26.61
C ALA A 130 7.82 17.49 -26.19
N PRO A 131 6.80 18.02 -26.86
CA PRO A 131 5.39 17.86 -26.47
C PRO A 131 4.93 16.41 -26.34
N ASP A 132 5.47 15.50 -27.16
CA ASP A 132 5.18 14.07 -27.16
C ASP A 132 5.82 13.33 -25.96
N LYS A 133 6.67 13.98 -25.19
CA LYS A 133 7.35 13.41 -24.01
C LYS A 133 6.63 13.72 -22.70
N LEU A 134 5.67 14.62 -22.71
CA LEU A 134 4.85 14.91 -21.54
C LEU A 134 3.58 14.05 -21.59
N VAL A 135 3.51 13.07 -20.72
CA VAL A 135 2.39 12.13 -20.64
C VAL A 135 1.72 12.20 -19.27
N ASP A 136 0.43 11.95 -19.25
CA ASP A 136 -0.29 11.73 -18.00
C ASP A 136 -0.03 10.29 -17.54
N TRP A 137 0.39 10.16 -16.27
CA TRP A 137 0.69 8.86 -15.69
C TRP A 137 -0.56 8.25 -15.08
N GLU A 138 -0.69 6.95 -15.21
CA GLU A 138 -1.77 6.20 -14.60
C GLU A 138 -1.68 6.25 -13.06
N LEU A 139 -2.84 6.12 -12.40
CA LEU A 139 -2.89 6.08 -10.94
C LEU A 139 -2.08 4.91 -10.39
N GLN A 140 -1.21 5.22 -9.43
CA GLN A 140 -0.34 4.24 -8.79
C GLN A 140 -0.72 4.06 -7.32
N MET A 141 -0.84 2.82 -6.88
CA MET A 141 -1.11 2.47 -5.48
C MET A 141 0.15 2.42 -4.61
N GLY A 142 1.24 3.02 -5.07
CA GLY A 142 2.50 3.18 -4.32
C GLY A 142 2.33 4.11 -3.11
N GLY A 143 3.14 3.91 -2.08
CA GLY A 143 3.28 4.87 -0.98
C GLY A 143 4.31 5.93 -1.37
N GLU A 144 4.00 7.22 -1.12
CA GLU A 144 4.87 8.35 -1.42
C GLU A 144 4.95 9.26 -0.19
N ASP A 145 6.14 9.41 0.37
CA ASP A 145 6.33 10.20 1.60
C ASP A 145 6.30 11.72 1.34
N PHE A 146 6.56 12.17 0.11
CA PHE A 146 6.36 13.55 -0.31
C PHE A 146 4.90 14.02 -0.07
N ALA A 147 3.95 13.07 -0.03
CA ALA A 147 2.57 13.33 0.33
C ALA A 147 2.40 13.95 1.74
N LYS A 148 3.37 13.80 2.63
CA LYS A 148 3.33 14.35 3.99
C LYS A 148 3.58 15.86 4.07
N TYR A 149 4.12 16.48 3.02
CA TYR A 149 4.26 17.94 2.99
C TYR A 149 2.89 18.60 2.98
N SER A 150 2.70 19.62 3.81
CA SER A 150 1.42 20.33 3.97
C SER A 150 1.18 21.42 2.91
N ASN A 151 2.22 21.90 2.26
CA ASN A 151 2.15 22.94 1.24
C ASN A 151 1.54 22.41 -0.05
N PRO A 152 0.98 23.29 -0.92
CA PRO A 152 0.68 22.93 -2.29
C PRO A 152 1.89 22.24 -2.94
N LYS A 153 1.67 21.12 -3.60
CA LYS A 153 2.74 20.27 -4.10
C LYS A 153 2.36 19.56 -5.40
N CYS A 154 3.37 19.25 -6.18
CA CYS A 154 3.23 18.45 -7.38
C CYS A 154 4.41 17.48 -7.48
N LEU A 155 4.11 16.21 -7.65
CA LEU A 155 5.08 15.18 -7.96
C LEU A 155 5.08 14.98 -9.48
N LEU A 156 6.25 15.14 -10.08
CA LEU A 156 6.53 14.82 -11.46
C LEU A 156 7.45 13.59 -11.52
N LEU A 157 7.16 12.68 -12.41
CA LEU A 157 8.02 11.54 -12.68
C LEU A 157 8.90 11.85 -13.90
N LEU A 158 10.21 11.72 -13.74
CA LEU A 158 11.18 11.86 -14.81
C LEU A 158 11.55 10.47 -15.34
N GLY A 159 11.34 10.25 -16.64
CA GLY A 159 11.76 9.01 -17.29
C GLY A 159 13.29 8.95 -17.36
N GLY A 160 13.89 8.01 -16.65
CA GLY A 160 15.35 7.78 -16.63
C GLY A 160 15.77 6.47 -17.28
N GLY A 161 14.87 5.80 -18.02
CA GLY A 161 15.20 4.53 -18.67
C GLY A 161 16.17 4.68 -19.84
N PHE A 162 17.04 3.68 -20.02
CA PHE A 162 17.94 3.61 -21.17
C PHE A 162 17.17 3.51 -22.50
N ALA A 163 17.80 3.92 -23.61
CA ALA A 163 17.25 3.69 -24.95
C ALA A 163 17.13 2.20 -25.26
N ASP A 164 18.07 1.40 -24.79
CA ASP A 164 18.07 -0.05 -24.84
C ASP A 164 17.05 -0.61 -23.84
N GLU A 165 16.02 -1.30 -24.34
CA GLU A 165 14.95 -1.83 -23.52
C GLU A 165 15.39 -2.99 -22.63
N ASP A 166 16.36 -3.78 -23.04
CA ASP A 166 16.90 -4.90 -22.27
C ASP A 166 17.63 -4.45 -21.01
N ARG A 167 17.93 -3.15 -20.90
CA ARG A 167 18.51 -2.50 -19.72
C ARG A 167 17.48 -1.82 -18.82
N ARG A 168 16.19 -1.90 -19.12
CA ARG A 168 15.13 -1.26 -18.33
C ARG A 168 14.58 -2.21 -17.29
N TYR A 169 15.01 -2.05 -16.06
CA TYR A 169 14.50 -2.80 -14.93
C TYR A 169 13.55 -1.93 -14.09
N PRO A 170 12.47 -2.50 -13.53
CA PRO A 170 11.55 -1.75 -12.69
C PRO A 170 12.21 -1.31 -11.38
N GLN A 171 11.65 -0.27 -10.76
CA GLN A 171 12.01 0.13 -9.41
C GLN A 171 11.94 -1.09 -8.47
N HIS A 172 12.83 -1.13 -7.46
CA HIS A 172 13.01 -2.26 -6.53
C HIS A 172 13.63 -3.53 -7.14
N SER A 173 13.99 -3.53 -8.42
CA SER A 173 14.84 -4.60 -8.98
C SER A 173 16.28 -4.42 -8.50
N PRO A 174 17.02 -5.52 -8.19
CA PRO A 174 18.45 -5.44 -7.90
C PRO A 174 19.31 -4.99 -9.10
N TYR A 175 18.73 -4.99 -10.30
CA TYR A 175 19.35 -4.52 -11.55
C TYR A 175 18.87 -3.15 -11.97
N PHE A 176 18.08 -2.47 -11.13
CA PHE A 176 17.58 -1.11 -11.44
C PHE A 176 18.75 -0.16 -11.68
N ASP A 177 18.69 0.54 -12.82
CA ASP A 177 19.68 1.54 -13.21
C ASP A 177 19.00 2.61 -14.07
N ILE A 178 19.63 3.78 -14.20
CA ILE A 178 19.12 4.91 -14.94
C ILE A 178 20.14 5.44 -15.96
N ASP A 179 19.67 6.01 -17.05
CA ASP A 179 20.52 6.82 -17.93
C ASP A 179 20.75 8.18 -17.25
N GLU A 180 22.00 8.42 -16.82
CA GLU A 180 22.40 9.66 -16.13
C GLU A 180 22.14 10.93 -16.94
N LYS A 181 21.95 10.84 -18.26
CA LYS A 181 21.52 11.97 -19.09
C LYS A 181 20.22 12.59 -18.63
N ALA A 182 19.33 11.80 -18.00
CA ALA A 182 18.08 12.29 -17.44
C ALA A 182 18.30 13.29 -16.29
N LEU A 183 19.40 13.19 -15.55
CA LEU A 183 19.70 14.07 -14.42
C LEU A 183 19.82 15.54 -14.84
N GLY A 184 20.49 15.80 -15.97
CA GLY A 184 20.61 17.16 -16.53
C GLY A 184 19.25 17.76 -16.89
N LEU A 185 18.36 16.94 -17.48
CA LEU A 185 16.98 17.35 -17.80
C LEU A 185 16.17 17.67 -16.54
N GLY A 186 16.35 16.88 -15.47
CA GLY A 186 15.72 17.14 -14.18
C GLY A 186 16.15 18.49 -13.57
N VAL A 187 17.43 18.78 -13.62
CA VAL A 187 17.97 20.09 -13.16
C VAL A 187 17.39 21.24 -13.98
N GLU A 188 17.39 21.12 -15.32
CA GLU A 188 16.83 22.13 -16.19
C GLU A 188 15.33 22.36 -15.92
N TYR A 189 14.56 21.27 -15.72
CA TYR A 189 13.17 21.36 -15.34
C TYR A 189 12.96 22.18 -14.06
N PHE A 190 13.72 21.92 -13.00
CA PHE A 190 13.60 22.67 -11.75
C PHE A 190 13.91 24.16 -11.93
N VAL A 191 14.92 24.51 -12.72
CA VAL A 191 15.22 25.90 -13.05
C VAL A 191 14.05 26.55 -13.76
N GLN A 192 13.49 25.88 -14.79
CA GLN A 192 12.34 26.41 -15.54
C GLN A 192 11.09 26.50 -14.66
N TYR A 193 10.88 25.54 -13.74
CA TYR A 193 9.77 25.58 -12.80
C TYR A 193 9.82 26.84 -11.92
N VAL A 194 10.96 27.15 -11.34
CA VAL A 194 11.16 28.36 -10.51
C VAL A 194 10.89 29.63 -11.32
N LEU A 195 11.40 29.70 -12.55
CA LEU A 195 11.17 30.85 -13.42
C LEU A 195 9.70 31.03 -13.82
N GLU A 196 8.95 29.94 -14.04
CA GLU A 196 7.53 30.03 -14.32
C GLU A 196 6.73 30.39 -13.07
N TRP A 197 7.08 29.84 -11.91
CA TRP A 197 6.48 30.16 -10.62
C TRP A 197 6.63 31.66 -10.28
N GLU A 198 7.81 32.22 -10.49
CA GLU A 198 8.06 33.66 -10.27
C GLU A 198 7.15 34.56 -11.13
N LYS A 199 6.85 34.14 -12.35
CA LYS A 199 5.90 34.89 -13.22
C LYS A 199 4.46 34.88 -12.70
N GLU A 200 4.05 33.77 -12.07
CA GLU A 200 2.71 33.69 -11.47
C GLU A 200 2.60 34.55 -10.20
N LEU A 201 3.66 34.70 -9.42
CA LEU A 201 3.70 35.57 -8.23
C LEU A 201 3.62 37.06 -8.56
N LYS A 202 3.97 37.46 -9.80
CA LYS A 202 3.98 38.87 -10.26
C LYS A 202 2.69 39.31 -10.92
N LYS A 203 1.71 38.39 -11.03
CA LYS A 203 0.36 38.69 -11.55
C LYS A 203 -0.58 39.09 -10.44
#